data_8f7963bcb99dbddb55b5b2d7fceaf290
#
_entry.id   8f7963bcb99dbddb55b5b2d7fceaf290
#
_cell.length_a   1.000
_cell.length_b   1.000
_cell.length_c   1.000
_cell.angle_alpha   90.00
_cell.angle_beta   90.00
_cell.angle_gamma   90.00
#
_symmetry.space_group_name_H-M   'P 1'
#
loop_
_entity.id
_entity.type
_entity.pdbx_description
1 polymer ?
#
loop_
_entity_poly.entity_id
_entity_poly.type
_entity_poly.pdbx_seq_one_letter_code
_entity_poly.pdbx_strand_id
1 'polypeptide(L)' 'MNETYRFYNGLLDNEKFICSCDIDDLMGEPMVGDMVELPINADISDQDLYIIKQRIVHDTCIEYFCKLYNWED' A
#
# COMPACT_ATOMS: atom_id res chain seq x y z
N MET A 1 10.72 -5.10 17.92
CA MET A 1 10.91 -5.35 16.50
C MET A 1 10.15 -4.32 15.71
N ASN A 2 10.80 -3.76 14.72
CA ASN A 2 10.14 -2.75 13.89
C ASN A 2 9.46 -3.44 12.72
N GLU A 3 8.16 -3.39 12.73
CA GLU A 3 7.39 -3.88 11.59
C GLU A 3 7.12 -2.72 10.64
N THR A 4 7.10 -3.00 9.35
CA THR A 4 6.81 -2.01 8.33
C THR A 4 5.70 -2.48 7.44
N TYR A 5 4.99 -1.53 6.85
CA TYR A 5 4.02 -1.78 5.80
C TYR A 5 4.69 -1.44 4.46
N ARG A 6 4.59 -2.33 3.50
CA ARG A 6 5.14 -2.12 2.16
C ARG A 6 4.00 -2.14 1.16
N PHE A 7 3.91 -1.10 0.36
CA PHE A 7 2.82 -0.95 -0.60
C PHE A 7 3.33 -1.09 -2.02
N TYR A 8 2.61 -1.85 -2.81
CA TYR A 8 2.94 -2.14 -4.20
C TYR A 8 1.76 -1.81 -5.09
N ASN A 9 2.04 -1.33 -6.30
CA ASN A 9 1.03 -1.13 -7.32
C ASN A 9 1.01 -2.36 -8.22
N GLY A 10 -0.10 -3.08 -8.24
CA GLY A 10 -0.26 -4.30 -9.00
C GLY A 10 -0.42 -5.50 -8.09
N LEU A 11 -0.76 -6.63 -8.69
CA LEU A 11 -0.93 -7.88 -7.96
C LEU A 11 0.38 -8.65 -7.94
N LEU A 12 0.41 -9.71 -7.14
CA LEU A 12 1.59 -10.55 -6.99
C LEU A 12 2.08 -11.00 -8.38
N ASP A 13 3.40 -10.96 -8.57
CA ASP A 13 4.12 -11.27 -9.80
C ASP A 13 4.15 -10.14 -10.83
N ASN A 14 3.40 -9.07 -10.63
CA ASN A 14 3.42 -7.90 -11.52
C ASN A 14 3.47 -6.60 -10.72
N GLU A 15 3.85 -6.68 -9.47
CA GLU A 15 3.85 -5.52 -8.58
C GLU A 15 5.03 -4.60 -8.83
N LYS A 16 4.79 -3.31 -8.59
CA LYS A 16 5.85 -2.31 -8.54
C LYS A 16 5.82 -1.65 -7.17
N PHE A 17 6.98 -1.56 -6.53
CA PHE A 17 7.07 -0.95 -5.21
C PHE A 17 6.68 0.52 -5.28
N ILE A 18 5.84 0.96 -4.34
CA ILE A 18 5.43 2.35 -4.22
C ILE A 18 6.18 3.01 -3.06
N CYS A 19 5.94 2.52 -1.86
CA CYS A 19 6.50 3.11 -0.65
C CYS A 19 6.41 2.15 0.51
N SER A 20 7.11 2.49 1.59
CA SER A 20 6.97 1.77 2.85
C SER A 20 6.82 2.79 3.97
N CYS A 21 6.21 2.37 5.05
CA CYS A 21 6.10 3.21 6.25
C CYS A 21 6.12 2.31 7.47
N ASP A 22 6.42 2.91 8.62
CA ASP A 22 6.39 2.17 9.86
C ASP A 22 4.95 1.94 10.28
N ILE A 23 4.77 0.86 11.03
CA ILE A 23 3.44 0.49 11.50
C ILE A 23 2.80 1.59 12.34
N ASP A 24 3.63 2.36 13.04
CA ASP A 24 3.16 3.44 13.91
C ASP A 24 2.70 4.67 13.13
N ASP A 25 3.02 4.75 11.84
CA ASP A 25 2.65 5.90 11.01
C ASP A 25 1.21 5.85 10.54
N LEU A 26 0.55 4.72 10.70
CA LEU A 26 -0.85 4.57 10.29
C LEU A 26 -1.74 4.36 11.51
N MET A 27 -2.94 4.89 11.43
CA MET A 27 -3.93 4.78 12.52
C MET A 27 -4.70 3.48 12.39
N GLY A 28 -4.00 2.36 12.46
CA GLY A 28 -4.64 1.07 12.34
C GLY A 28 -4.05 0.28 11.19
N GLU A 29 -4.27 -1.01 11.21
CA GLU A 29 -3.73 -1.91 10.21
C GLU A 29 -4.63 -1.95 8.98
N PRO A 30 -4.12 -1.57 7.80
CA PRO A 30 -4.94 -1.66 6.59
C PRO A 30 -5.28 -3.12 6.27
N MET A 31 -6.48 -3.32 5.75
CA MET A 31 -6.97 -4.65 5.40
C MET A 31 -7.39 -4.68 3.94
N VAL A 32 -7.54 -5.88 3.39
CA VAL A 32 -8.03 -6.04 2.02
C VAL A 32 -9.39 -5.39 1.90
N GLY A 33 -9.54 -4.57 0.87
CA GLY A 33 -10.77 -3.82 0.65
C GLY A 33 -10.71 -2.38 1.11
N ASP A 34 -9.72 -2.05 1.96
CA ASP A 34 -9.54 -0.68 2.41
C ASP A 34 -8.93 0.18 1.32
N MET A 35 -9.21 1.47 1.39
CA MET A 35 -8.59 2.45 0.51
C MET A 35 -7.48 3.18 1.24
N VAL A 36 -6.36 3.39 0.55
CA VAL A 36 -5.23 4.11 1.12
C VAL A 36 -4.74 5.14 0.12
N GLU A 37 -4.25 6.26 0.64
CA GLU A 37 -3.63 7.29 -0.20
C GLU A 37 -2.13 7.05 -0.23
N LEU A 38 -1.59 6.87 -1.42
CA LEU A 38 -0.17 6.58 -1.60
C LEU A 38 0.42 7.54 -2.63
N PRO A 39 1.72 7.84 -2.56
CA PRO A 39 2.35 8.70 -3.55
C PRO A 39 2.36 8.03 -4.92
N ILE A 40 2.10 8.82 -5.97
CA ILE A 40 2.13 8.31 -7.34
C ILE A 40 3.56 8.08 -7.79
N ASN A 41 4.45 8.96 -7.35
CA ASN A 41 5.87 8.88 -7.68
C ASN A 41 6.68 9.38 -6.50
N ALA A 42 7.94 9.71 -6.70
CA ALA A 42 8.82 10.14 -5.62
C ALA A 42 8.40 11.48 -4.99
N ASP A 43 7.52 12.21 -5.63
CA ASP A 43 7.02 13.48 -5.11
C ASP A 43 5.84 13.21 -4.19
N ILE A 44 6.03 13.44 -2.91
CA ILE A 44 5.00 13.15 -1.90
C ILE A 44 3.82 14.11 -1.96
N SER A 45 3.93 15.19 -2.75
CA SER A 45 2.81 16.11 -2.91
C SER A 45 1.74 15.53 -3.85
N ASP A 46 2.11 14.56 -4.67
CA ASP A 46 1.19 13.90 -5.59
C ASP A 46 0.79 12.56 -5.02
N GLN A 47 -0.43 12.47 -4.52
CA GLN A 47 -0.95 11.23 -3.96
C GLN A 47 -2.19 10.81 -4.70
N ASP A 48 -2.40 9.51 -4.78
CA ASP A 48 -3.58 8.95 -5.38
C ASP A 48 -4.19 7.90 -4.47
N LEU A 49 -5.44 7.57 -4.72
CA LEU A 49 -6.17 6.62 -3.90
C LEU A 49 -6.06 5.23 -4.49
N TYR A 50 -5.68 4.28 -3.64
CA TYR A 50 -5.51 2.88 -4.02
C TYR A 50 -6.43 2.00 -3.19
N ILE A 51 -6.85 0.88 -3.77
CA ILE A 51 -7.60 -0.15 -3.06
C ILE A 51 -6.67 -1.33 -2.82
N ILE A 52 -6.64 -1.81 -1.59
CA ILE A 52 -5.84 -2.97 -1.23
C ILE A 52 -6.53 -4.24 -1.74
N LYS A 53 -5.84 -4.98 -2.60
CA LYS A 53 -6.38 -6.20 -3.19
C LYS A 53 -5.82 -7.46 -2.56
N GLN A 54 -4.56 -7.44 -2.14
CA GLN A 54 -3.91 -8.60 -1.51
C GLN A 54 -3.07 -8.12 -0.34
N ARG A 55 -2.90 -8.98 0.64
CA ARG A 55 -2.15 -8.69 1.84
C ARG A 55 -1.38 -9.94 2.24
N ILE A 56 -0.06 -9.80 2.37
CA ILE A 56 0.81 -10.91 2.76
C ILE A 56 1.56 -10.50 4.03
N VAL A 57 1.43 -11.30 5.06
CA VAL A 57 2.09 -11.03 6.34
C VAL A 57 3.41 -11.81 6.41
N HIS A 58 4.49 -11.09 6.65
CA HIS A 58 5.81 -11.66 6.89
C HIS A 58 6.22 -11.40 8.33
N ASP A 59 7.33 -12.00 8.75
CA ASP A 59 7.80 -11.86 10.12
C ASP A 59 8.13 -10.42 10.51
N THR A 60 8.66 -9.66 9.56
CA THR A 60 9.14 -8.30 9.85
C THR A 60 8.41 -7.22 9.05
N CYS A 61 7.52 -7.59 8.15
CA CYS A 61 6.78 -6.62 7.36
C CYS A 61 5.47 -7.22 6.88
N ILE A 62 4.59 -6.34 6.43
CA ILE A 62 3.34 -6.75 5.80
C ILE A 62 3.31 -6.10 4.42
N GLU A 63 3.12 -6.90 3.40
CA GLU A 63 3.07 -6.41 2.02
C GLU A 63 1.62 -6.26 1.56
N TYR A 64 1.34 -5.11 0.97
CA TYR A 64 0.02 -4.80 0.43
C TYR A 64 0.12 -4.59 -1.06
N PHE A 65 -0.68 -5.34 -1.79
CA PHE A 65 -0.74 -5.24 -3.25
C PHE A 65 -2.02 -4.51 -3.60
N CYS A 66 -1.87 -3.34 -4.20
CA CYS A 66 -2.96 -2.39 -4.38
C CYS A 66 -3.19 -2.10 -5.85
N LYS A 67 -4.37 -1.58 -6.16
CA LYS A 67 -4.67 -1.06 -7.49
C LYS A 67 -5.19 0.35 -7.37
N LEU A 68 -4.83 1.16 -8.34
CA LEU A 68 -5.31 2.54 -8.40
C LEU A 68 -6.83 2.54 -8.48
N TYR A 69 -7.44 3.36 -7.63
CA TYR A 69 -8.89 3.51 -7.65
C TYR A 69 -9.29 4.35 -8.85
N ASN A 70 -10.28 3.85 -9.60
CA ASN A 70 -10.75 4.56 -10.78
C ASN A 70 -12.05 5.30 -10.45
N TRP A 71 -11.95 6.61 -10.40
CA TRP A 71 -13.07 7.47 -10.03
C TRP A 71 -14.14 7.57 -11.10
N GLU A 72 -13.82 7.20 -12.33
CA GLU A 72 -14.69 7.43 -13.46
C GLU A 72 -15.61 6.25 -13.80
N ASP A 73 -15.53 5.20 -13.08
CA ASP A 73 -16.39 4.04 -13.32
C ASP A 73 -17.72 4.14 -12.62
#